data_4404b2590a33c79b64bd1ad09216fdb7
#
_entry.id   4404b2590a33c79b64bd1ad09216fdb7
#
_cell.length_a   1.000
_cell.length_b   1.000
_cell.length_c   1.000
_cell.angle_alpha   90.00
_cell.angle_beta   90.00
_cell.angle_gamma   90.00
#
_symmetry.space_group_name_H-M   'P 1'
#
loop_
_entity.id
_entity.type
_entity.pdbx_description
1 polymer ?
#
loop_
_entity_poly.entity_id
_entity_poly.type
_entity_poly.pdbx_seq_one_letter_code
_entity_poly.pdbx_strand_id
1 'polypeptide(L)'
;DAVVSRGLGDVYKRQDHSGVASGFVHIFNHALIKGGLFMAVGYFAILYKDRVTLNSLKGFGYKYPITSFALLICGLSLIGLPLTNGFISKLYLFQALYTNQMYLSIALVAVSSALAVVYFWKIVEQMWFSEIKFKSEKEDTYIYLPIWIVTISIIVFGIYSTPIIEFSNLSADYLISGYQN
;
A
#
# COMPACT_ATOMS: atom_id res chain seq x y z
N ASP A 1 20.58 33.82 22.60
CA ASP A 1 19.16 33.73 22.15
C ASP A 1 19.00 33.48 20.64
N ALA A 2 19.78 34.14 19.76
CA ALA A 2 19.69 33.94 18.32
C ALA A 2 20.13 32.52 17.85
N VAL A 3 21.08 31.88 18.55
CA VAL A 3 21.56 30.51 18.25
C VAL A 3 20.51 29.49 18.67
N VAL A 4 19.85 29.69 19.80
CA VAL A 4 18.77 28.82 20.31
C VAL A 4 17.54 28.93 19.41
N SER A 5 17.17 30.12 18.95
CA SER A 5 16.03 30.31 18.05
C SER A 5 16.26 29.69 16.65
N ARG A 6 17.50 29.78 16.12
CA ARG A 6 17.86 29.08 14.87
C ARG A 6 17.83 27.57 15.03
N GLY A 7 18.35 27.04 16.14
CA GLY A 7 18.32 25.62 16.42
C GLY A 7 16.90 25.06 16.54
N LEU A 8 16.00 25.79 17.21
CA LEU A 8 14.58 25.44 17.31
C LEU A 8 13.88 25.51 15.94
N GLY A 9 14.16 26.53 15.14
CA GLY A 9 13.62 26.65 13.78
C GLY A 9 14.07 25.52 12.87
N ASP A 10 15.33 25.10 12.95
CA ASP A 10 15.86 23.98 12.14
C ASP A 10 15.26 22.62 12.57
N VAL A 11 15.01 22.40 13.86
CA VAL A 11 14.33 21.20 14.36
C VAL A 11 12.88 21.18 13.89
N TYR A 12 12.18 22.31 13.94
CA TYR A 12 10.79 22.44 13.49
C TYR A 12 10.67 22.19 11.97
N LYS A 13 11.57 22.75 11.16
CA LYS A 13 11.64 22.53 9.70
C LYS A 13 11.89 21.06 9.36
N ARG A 14 12.77 20.38 10.09
CA ARG A 14 13.03 18.95 9.87
C ARG A 14 11.82 18.07 10.20
N GLN A 15 11.05 18.45 11.22
CA GLN A 15 9.83 17.74 11.60
C GLN A 15 8.75 17.85 10.52
N ASP A 16 8.51 19.06 9.99
CA ASP A 16 7.56 19.28 8.89
C ASP A 16 8.01 18.56 7.61
N HIS A 17 9.30 18.60 7.28
CA HIS A 17 9.86 17.95 6.12
C HIS A 17 9.65 16.43 6.16
N SER A 18 9.97 15.77 7.28
CA SER A 18 9.81 14.32 7.40
C SER A 18 8.35 13.88 7.31
N GLY A 19 7.43 14.67 7.84
CA GLY A 19 6.00 14.45 7.75
C GLY A 19 5.50 14.54 6.31
N VAL A 20 5.87 15.58 5.59
CA VAL A 20 5.49 15.77 4.18
C VAL A 20 6.09 14.69 3.29
N ALA A 21 7.38 14.40 3.43
CA ALA A 21 8.05 13.34 2.65
C ALA A 21 7.41 11.97 2.89
N SER A 22 7.14 11.60 4.15
CA SER A 22 6.46 10.33 4.47
C SER A 22 5.05 10.26 3.88
N GLY A 23 4.34 11.39 3.83
CA GLY A 23 3.04 11.50 3.16
C GLY A 23 3.12 11.19 1.67
N PHE A 24 4.10 11.74 0.95
CA PHE A 24 4.31 11.44 -0.48
C PHE A 24 4.64 9.96 -0.73
N VAL A 25 5.55 9.37 0.07
CA VAL A 25 5.84 7.93 0.01
C VAL A 25 4.54 7.12 0.21
N HIS A 26 3.72 7.53 1.19
CA HIS A 26 2.47 6.83 1.48
C HIS A 26 1.45 6.94 0.34
N ILE A 27 1.23 8.13 -0.20
CA ILE A 27 0.29 8.36 -1.31
C ILE A 27 0.70 7.53 -2.54
N PHE A 28 1.98 7.58 -2.93
CA PHE A 28 2.48 6.83 -4.07
C PHE A 28 2.29 5.31 -3.90
N ASN A 29 2.76 4.77 -2.77
CA ASN A 29 2.67 3.35 -2.49
C ASN A 29 1.21 2.89 -2.37
N HIS A 30 0.36 3.68 -1.72
CA HIS A 30 -1.06 3.38 -1.58
C HIS A 30 -1.79 3.39 -2.92
N ALA A 31 -1.44 4.31 -3.83
CA ALA A 31 -2.00 4.37 -5.18
C ALA A 31 -1.68 3.10 -5.98
N LEU A 32 -0.43 2.61 -5.93
CA LEU A 32 -0.04 1.36 -6.58
C LEU A 32 -0.81 0.16 -6.00
N ILE A 33 -0.86 0.04 -4.67
CA ILE A 33 -1.55 -1.06 -3.99
C ILE A 33 -3.04 -1.08 -4.34
N LYS A 34 -3.70 0.08 -4.24
CA LYS A 34 -5.13 0.20 -4.56
C LYS A 34 -5.39 -0.04 -6.04
N GLY A 35 -4.51 0.46 -6.92
CA GLY A 35 -4.58 0.20 -8.36
C GLY A 35 -4.57 -1.30 -8.66
N GLY A 36 -3.61 -2.04 -8.09
CA GLY A 36 -3.53 -3.50 -8.24
C GLY A 36 -4.76 -4.24 -7.71
N LEU A 37 -5.24 -3.86 -6.52
CA LEU A 37 -6.45 -4.45 -5.93
C LEU A 37 -7.69 -4.19 -6.79
N PHE A 38 -7.90 -2.96 -7.26
CA PHE A 38 -9.06 -2.62 -8.09
C PHE A 38 -9.02 -3.30 -9.45
N MET A 39 -7.86 -3.40 -10.08
CA MET A 39 -7.72 -4.12 -11.34
C MET A 39 -8.03 -5.62 -11.18
N ALA A 40 -7.52 -6.26 -10.12
CA ALA A 40 -7.77 -7.68 -9.86
C ALA A 40 -9.27 -7.95 -9.58
N VAL A 41 -9.90 -7.13 -8.72
CA VAL A 41 -11.34 -7.26 -8.43
C VAL A 41 -12.18 -6.90 -9.66
N GLY A 42 -11.76 -5.90 -10.45
CA GLY A 42 -12.40 -5.55 -11.72
C GLY A 42 -12.39 -6.69 -12.72
N TYR A 43 -11.28 -7.43 -12.82
CA TYR A 43 -11.21 -8.65 -13.64
C TYR A 43 -12.19 -9.72 -13.16
N PHE A 44 -12.28 -9.95 -11.85
CA PHE A 44 -13.27 -10.89 -11.31
C PHE A 44 -14.71 -10.45 -11.60
N ALA A 45 -14.99 -9.14 -11.59
CA ALA A 45 -16.31 -8.62 -11.95
C ALA A 45 -16.67 -8.89 -13.42
N ILE A 46 -15.70 -8.77 -14.33
CA ILE A 46 -15.88 -9.10 -15.76
C ILE A 46 -16.16 -10.61 -15.92
N LEU A 47 -15.41 -11.47 -15.22
CA LEU A 47 -15.57 -12.91 -15.31
C LEU A 47 -16.90 -13.40 -14.72
N TYR A 48 -17.32 -12.80 -13.61
CA TYR A 48 -18.56 -13.17 -12.91
C TYR A 48 -19.81 -12.56 -13.56
N LYS A 49 -19.64 -11.53 -14.38
CA LYS A 49 -20.72 -10.79 -15.07
C LYS A 49 -21.75 -10.16 -14.12
N ASP A 50 -21.40 -9.97 -12.86
CA ASP A 50 -22.23 -9.38 -11.82
C ASP A 50 -21.36 -8.74 -10.73
N ARG A 51 -22.01 -8.19 -9.69
CA ARG A 51 -21.31 -7.57 -8.56
C ARG A 51 -20.48 -8.61 -7.79
N VAL A 52 -19.20 -8.29 -7.60
CA VAL A 52 -18.32 -9.12 -6.78
C VAL A 52 -18.67 -8.94 -5.31
N THR A 53 -19.10 -10.02 -4.69
CA THR A 53 -19.34 -10.14 -3.25
C THR A 53 -18.37 -11.13 -2.64
N LEU A 54 -18.24 -11.16 -1.30
CA LEU A 54 -17.42 -12.18 -0.64
C LEU A 54 -17.86 -13.61 -1.01
N ASN A 55 -19.16 -13.83 -1.15
CA ASN A 55 -19.68 -15.14 -1.52
C ASN A 55 -19.35 -15.54 -2.97
N SER A 56 -19.29 -14.57 -3.90
CA SER A 56 -18.92 -14.84 -5.30
C SER A 56 -17.44 -15.15 -5.48
N LEU A 57 -16.57 -14.81 -4.50
CA LEU A 57 -15.15 -15.11 -4.53
C LEU A 57 -14.80 -16.54 -4.10
N LYS A 58 -15.80 -17.35 -3.66
CA LYS A 58 -15.56 -18.72 -3.21
C LYS A 58 -14.86 -19.55 -4.28
N GLY A 59 -13.70 -20.09 -3.93
CA GLY A 59 -12.92 -20.95 -4.80
C GLY A 59 -12.19 -20.26 -5.96
N PHE A 60 -12.24 -18.92 -6.07
CA PHE A 60 -11.53 -18.19 -7.14
C PHE A 60 -10.02 -18.37 -7.08
N GLY A 61 -9.44 -18.59 -5.90
CA GLY A 61 -8.03 -18.90 -5.75
C GLY A 61 -7.57 -20.14 -6.55
N TYR A 62 -8.47 -21.10 -6.77
CA TYR A 62 -8.22 -22.26 -7.60
C TYR A 62 -8.66 -22.05 -9.05
N LYS A 63 -9.74 -21.31 -9.25
CA LYS A 63 -10.32 -21.08 -10.59
C LYS A 63 -9.46 -20.13 -11.42
N TYR A 64 -9.00 -19.03 -10.83
CA TYR A 64 -8.21 -17.97 -11.45
C TYR A 64 -6.94 -17.71 -10.63
N PRO A 65 -5.98 -18.64 -10.62
CA PRO A 65 -4.84 -18.60 -9.71
C PRO A 65 -3.93 -17.39 -9.96
N ILE A 66 -3.69 -17.01 -11.22
CA ILE A 66 -2.74 -15.94 -11.58
C ILE A 66 -3.19 -14.60 -10.99
N THR A 67 -4.43 -14.21 -11.25
CA THR A 67 -5.00 -12.96 -10.74
C THR A 67 -5.22 -13.00 -9.23
N SER A 68 -5.59 -14.17 -8.68
CA SER A 68 -5.78 -14.36 -7.24
C SER A 68 -4.47 -14.18 -6.46
N PHE A 69 -3.34 -14.67 -6.99
CA PHE A 69 -2.03 -14.43 -6.38
C PHE A 69 -1.60 -12.96 -6.45
N ALA A 70 -1.87 -12.28 -7.55
CA ALA A 70 -1.61 -10.85 -7.65
C ALA A 70 -2.43 -10.06 -6.61
N LEU A 71 -3.72 -10.39 -6.46
CA LEU A 71 -4.59 -9.80 -5.42
C LEU A 71 -4.06 -10.10 -4.01
N LEU A 72 -3.57 -11.31 -3.76
CA LEU A 72 -2.97 -11.69 -2.48
C LEU A 72 -1.76 -10.82 -2.15
N ILE A 73 -0.81 -10.63 -3.08
CA ILE A 73 0.38 -9.81 -2.89
C ILE A 73 -0.01 -8.35 -2.63
N CYS A 74 -0.92 -7.79 -3.41
CA CYS A 74 -1.42 -6.43 -3.21
C CYS A 74 -2.07 -6.25 -1.84
N GLY A 75 -2.87 -7.22 -1.38
CA GLY A 75 -3.50 -7.20 -0.07
C GLY A 75 -2.50 -7.33 1.09
N LEU A 76 -1.50 -8.20 0.96
CA LEU A 76 -0.41 -8.31 1.93
C LEU A 76 0.40 -7.02 2.00
N SER A 77 0.59 -6.34 0.88
CA SER A 77 1.20 -5.01 0.84
C SER A 77 0.34 -3.96 1.53
N LEU A 78 -0.98 -4.01 1.37
CA LEU A 78 -1.90 -3.11 2.09
C LEU A 78 -1.80 -3.28 3.61
N ILE A 79 -1.66 -4.51 4.07
CA ILE A 79 -1.39 -4.83 5.49
C ILE A 79 -0.05 -4.27 5.93
N GLY A 80 0.95 -4.24 5.04
CA GLY A 80 2.31 -3.80 5.30
C GLY A 80 3.24 -4.95 5.63
N LEU A 81 3.18 -6.05 4.86
CA LEU A 81 4.12 -7.16 5.01
C LEU A 81 5.52 -6.73 4.56
N PRO A 82 6.59 -7.14 5.28
CA PRO A 82 7.97 -6.91 4.82
C PRO A 82 8.19 -7.34 3.36
N LEU A 83 9.13 -6.70 2.67
CA LEU A 83 9.44 -6.87 1.24
C LEU A 83 8.40 -6.26 0.28
N THR A 84 7.40 -5.57 0.79
CA THR A 84 6.44 -4.83 -0.02
C THR A 84 6.55 -3.33 0.20
N ASN A 85 6.16 -2.54 -0.80
CA ASN A 85 6.19 -1.07 -0.69
C ASN A 85 5.26 -0.53 0.40
N GLY A 86 4.19 -1.25 0.75
CA GLY A 86 3.30 -0.89 1.85
C GLY A 86 3.98 -0.91 3.22
N PHE A 87 4.93 -1.83 3.42
CA PHE A 87 5.76 -1.86 4.63
C PHE A 87 6.64 -0.62 4.74
N ILE A 88 7.38 -0.30 3.67
CA ILE A 88 8.25 0.89 3.62
C ILE A 88 7.44 2.16 3.92
N SER A 89 6.29 2.30 3.28
CA SER A 89 5.38 3.42 3.49
C SER A 89 4.98 3.60 4.96
N LYS A 90 4.57 2.51 5.60
CA LYS A 90 4.17 2.53 7.03
C LYS A 90 5.35 2.81 7.95
N LEU A 91 6.51 2.24 7.65
CA LEU A 91 7.72 2.45 8.44
C LEU A 91 8.11 3.94 8.46
N TYR A 92 8.12 4.60 7.29
CA TYR A 92 8.40 6.04 7.18
C TYR A 92 7.35 6.88 7.91
N LEU A 93 6.07 6.52 7.76
CA LEU A 93 4.98 7.20 8.46
C LEU A 93 5.11 7.07 9.98
N PHE A 94 5.40 5.87 10.50
CA PHE A 94 5.63 5.64 11.92
C PHE A 94 6.82 6.44 12.44
N GLN A 95 7.93 6.48 11.68
CA GLN A 95 9.12 7.24 12.05
C GLN A 95 8.81 8.74 12.13
N ALA A 96 8.11 9.30 11.14
CA ALA A 96 7.71 10.71 11.15
C ALA A 96 6.77 11.04 12.32
N LEU A 97 5.77 10.21 12.59
CA LEU A 97 4.84 10.40 13.70
C LEU A 97 5.53 10.26 15.06
N TYR A 98 6.48 9.35 15.19
CA TYR A 98 7.24 9.17 16.43
C TYR A 98 8.14 10.38 16.72
N THR A 99 8.85 10.89 15.70
CA THR A 99 9.69 12.08 15.81
C THR A 99 8.88 13.32 16.23
N ASN A 100 7.64 13.42 15.76
CA ASN A 100 6.71 14.51 16.09
C ASN A 100 5.88 14.24 17.38
N GLN A 101 6.18 13.16 18.12
CA GLN A 101 5.49 12.78 19.36
C GLN A 101 3.96 12.59 19.21
N MET A 102 3.51 12.23 18.00
CA MET A 102 2.09 12.05 17.66
C MET A 102 1.61 10.62 18.00
N TYR A 103 1.68 10.23 19.27
CA TYR A 103 1.40 8.86 19.73
C TYR A 103 -0.02 8.39 19.43
N LEU A 104 -1.01 9.29 19.48
CA LEU A 104 -2.38 8.93 19.11
C LEU A 104 -2.49 8.53 17.64
N SER A 105 -1.81 9.26 16.75
CA SER A 105 -1.77 8.94 15.32
C SER A 105 -1.08 7.61 15.05
N ILE A 106 0.00 7.30 15.78
CA ILE A 106 0.68 6.00 15.74
C ILE A 106 -0.31 4.88 16.11
N ALA A 107 -1.04 5.04 17.21
CA ALA A 107 -2.04 4.06 17.63
C ALA A 107 -3.14 3.85 16.57
N LEU A 108 -3.64 4.94 15.96
CA LEU A 108 -4.66 4.87 14.90
C LEU A 108 -4.15 4.13 13.66
N VAL A 109 -2.90 4.38 13.23
CA VAL A 109 -2.29 3.65 12.09
C VAL A 109 -2.10 2.18 12.42
N ALA A 110 -1.69 1.84 13.65
CA ALA A 110 -1.54 0.46 14.09
C ALA A 110 -2.89 -0.29 14.10
N VAL A 111 -3.93 0.32 14.67
CA VAL A 111 -5.29 -0.24 14.69
C VAL A 111 -5.83 -0.41 13.27
N SER A 112 -5.66 0.58 12.40
CA SER A 112 -6.06 0.49 10.99
C SER A 112 -5.38 -0.68 10.29
N SER A 113 -4.08 -0.90 10.55
CA SER A 113 -3.33 -2.04 9.99
C SER A 113 -3.84 -3.38 10.51
N ALA A 114 -4.15 -3.48 11.81
CA ALA A 114 -4.72 -4.68 12.40
C ALA A 114 -6.11 -5.01 11.82
N LEU A 115 -6.96 -4.01 11.63
CA LEU A 115 -8.26 -4.18 10.97
C LEU A 115 -8.10 -4.62 9.51
N ALA A 116 -7.09 -4.11 8.80
CA ALA A 116 -6.79 -4.54 7.43
C ALA A 116 -6.45 -6.04 7.36
N VAL A 117 -5.72 -6.59 8.34
CA VAL A 117 -5.47 -8.04 8.44
C VAL A 117 -6.79 -8.80 8.53
N VAL A 118 -7.68 -8.37 9.43
CA VAL A 118 -8.94 -9.09 9.71
C VAL A 118 -9.84 -9.15 8.47
N TYR A 119 -10.06 -8.01 7.80
CA TYR A 119 -10.95 -8.02 6.63
C TYR A 119 -10.31 -8.69 5.41
N PHE A 120 -8.98 -8.54 5.23
CA PHE A 120 -8.31 -9.18 4.11
C PHE A 120 -8.23 -10.69 4.29
N TRP A 121 -8.05 -11.17 5.53
CA TRP A 121 -8.12 -12.60 5.84
C TRP A 121 -9.44 -13.23 5.40
N LYS A 122 -10.57 -12.55 5.59
CA LYS A 122 -11.88 -13.03 5.13
C LYS A 122 -11.93 -13.22 3.60
N ILE A 123 -11.26 -12.36 2.84
CA ILE A 123 -11.16 -12.51 1.37
C ILE A 123 -10.34 -13.76 1.03
N VAL A 124 -9.17 -13.92 1.67
CA VAL A 124 -8.29 -15.08 1.47
C VAL A 124 -9.00 -16.38 1.83
N GLU A 125 -9.70 -16.40 2.97
CA GLU A 125 -10.49 -17.54 3.42
C GLU A 125 -11.53 -17.97 2.39
N GLN A 126 -12.30 -17.04 1.82
CA GLN A 126 -13.29 -17.35 0.80
C GLN A 126 -12.63 -17.86 -0.49
N MET A 127 -11.49 -17.31 -0.89
CA MET A 127 -10.84 -17.65 -2.16
C MET A 127 -10.17 -19.02 -2.14
N TRP A 128 -9.54 -19.40 -1.01
CA TRP A 128 -8.72 -20.63 -0.95
C TRP A 128 -9.23 -21.71 0.02
N PHE A 129 -9.94 -21.32 1.10
CA PHE A 129 -10.38 -22.26 2.13
C PHE A 129 -11.87 -22.61 2.06
N SER A 130 -12.56 -22.19 0.99
CA SER A 130 -13.94 -22.62 0.76
C SER A 130 -13.99 -24.10 0.35
N GLU A 131 -15.11 -24.78 0.65
CA GLU A 131 -15.34 -26.18 0.28
C GLU A 131 -15.41 -26.39 -1.25
N ILE A 132 -15.69 -25.32 -2.01
CA ILE A 132 -15.83 -25.36 -3.46
C ILE A 132 -14.44 -25.25 -4.10
N LYS A 133 -13.99 -26.35 -4.71
CA LYS A 133 -12.77 -26.38 -5.51
C LYS A 133 -13.13 -26.43 -6.99
N PHE A 134 -12.76 -25.40 -7.72
CA PHE A 134 -12.91 -25.35 -9.17
C PHE A 134 -11.64 -25.86 -9.85
N LYS A 135 -11.80 -26.40 -11.07
CA LYS A 135 -10.67 -26.61 -11.98
C LYS A 135 -10.20 -25.25 -12.47
N SER A 136 -8.87 -25.08 -12.56
CA SER A 136 -8.28 -23.84 -13.09
C SER A 136 -8.79 -23.56 -14.50
N GLU A 137 -9.22 -22.32 -14.74
CA GLU A 137 -9.60 -21.81 -16.05
C GLU A 137 -8.47 -20.96 -16.63
N LYS A 138 -8.41 -20.87 -17.96
CA LYS A 138 -7.42 -20.04 -18.65
C LYS A 138 -7.79 -18.58 -18.44
N GLU A 139 -6.82 -17.81 -17.91
CA GLU A 139 -6.96 -16.38 -17.71
C GLU A 139 -6.50 -15.61 -18.96
N ASP A 140 -7.16 -14.47 -19.26
CA ASP A 140 -6.81 -13.65 -20.40
C ASP A 140 -5.52 -12.88 -20.11
N THR A 141 -4.49 -13.11 -20.92
CA THR A 141 -3.18 -12.49 -20.77
C THR A 141 -3.23 -10.97 -20.85
N TYR A 142 -4.06 -10.41 -21.71
CA TYR A 142 -4.18 -8.95 -21.85
C TYR A 142 -4.73 -8.27 -20.60
N ILE A 143 -5.47 -9.01 -19.78
CA ILE A 143 -6.09 -8.45 -18.58
C ILE A 143 -5.21 -8.69 -17.35
N TYR A 144 -4.63 -9.88 -17.17
CA TYR A 144 -3.79 -10.11 -16.00
C TYR A 144 -2.39 -9.47 -16.10
N LEU A 145 -1.87 -9.22 -17.31
CA LEU A 145 -0.57 -8.61 -17.50
C LEU A 145 -0.42 -7.23 -16.81
N PRO A 146 -1.33 -6.26 -17.00
CA PRO A 146 -1.27 -4.98 -16.29
C PRO A 146 -1.32 -5.14 -14.77
N ILE A 147 -2.11 -6.09 -14.26
CA ILE A 147 -2.21 -6.39 -12.83
C ILE A 147 -0.86 -6.84 -12.29
N TRP A 148 -0.17 -7.72 -13.02
CA TRP A 148 1.15 -8.21 -12.63
C TRP A 148 2.24 -7.16 -12.76
N ILE A 149 2.18 -6.26 -13.73
CA ILE A 149 3.12 -5.13 -13.82
C ILE A 149 3.05 -4.30 -12.53
N VAL A 150 1.86 -3.95 -12.07
CA VAL A 150 1.67 -3.22 -10.82
C VAL A 150 2.09 -4.06 -9.61
N THR A 151 1.74 -5.34 -9.58
CA THR A 151 2.12 -6.25 -8.48
C THR A 151 3.64 -6.42 -8.35
N ILE A 152 4.34 -6.56 -9.47
CA ILE A 152 5.80 -6.63 -9.49
C ILE A 152 6.39 -5.29 -9.03
N SER A 153 5.84 -4.15 -9.46
CA SER A 153 6.27 -2.83 -9.00
C SER A 153 6.14 -2.68 -7.48
N ILE A 154 5.09 -3.23 -6.86
CA ILE A 154 4.92 -3.24 -5.41
C ILE A 154 6.09 -3.96 -4.70
N ILE A 155 6.54 -5.09 -5.24
CA ILE A 155 7.67 -5.85 -4.68
C ILE A 155 8.99 -5.12 -4.94
N VAL A 156 9.21 -4.65 -6.18
CA VAL A 156 10.43 -3.93 -6.56
C VAL A 156 10.62 -2.70 -5.67
N PHE A 157 9.60 -1.87 -5.50
CA PHE A 157 9.65 -0.69 -4.64
C PHE A 157 9.65 -1.03 -3.15
N GLY A 158 9.23 -2.22 -2.76
CA GLY A 158 9.40 -2.74 -1.40
C GLY A 158 10.83 -3.13 -1.07
N ILE A 159 11.58 -3.65 -2.05
CA ILE A 159 12.99 -4.04 -1.91
C ILE A 159 13.93 -2.86 -2.19
N TYR A 160 13.66 -2.11 -3.26
CA TYR A 160 14.43 -0.96 -3.70
C TYR A 160 13.61 0.32 -3.62
N SER A 161 13.50 0.86 -2.39
CA SER A 161 12.66 2.02 -2.09
C SER A 161 13.36 3.37 -2.29
N THR A 162 14.68 3.38 -2.50
CA THR A 162 15.51 4.60 -2.63
C THR A 162 14.94 5.63 -3.60
N PRO A 163 14.54 5.27 -4.84
CA PRO A 163 14.05 6.28 -5.81
C PRO A 163 12.79 7.01 -5.34
N ILE A 164 11.87 6.29 -4.67
CA ILE A 164 10.62 6.88 -4.17
C ILE A 164 10.92 7.82 -3.00
N ILE A 165 11.84 7.41 -2.13
CA ILE A 165 12.24 8.19 -0.95
C ILE A 165 12.93 9.49 -1.40
N GLU A 166 13.87 9.41 -2.34
CA GLU A 166 14.55 10.59 -2.89
C GLU A 166 13.57 11.54 -3.57
N PHE A 167 12.69 11.02 -4.42
CA PHE A 167 11.64 11.82 -5.06
C PHE A 167 10.72 12.49 -4.04
N SER A 168 10.35 11.77 -2.98
CA SER A 168 9.48 12.29 -1.92
C SER A 168 10.16 13.38 -1.10
N ASN A 169 11.47 13.24 -0.82
CA ASN A 169 12.26 14.26 -0.14
C ASN A 169 12.40 15.53 -1.00
N LEU A 170 12.72 15.39 -2.28
CA LEU A 170 12.77 16.53 -3.21
C LEU A 170 11.41 17.24 -3.29
N SER A 171 10.32 16.49 -3.36
CA SER A 171 8.96 17.06 -3.39
C SER A 171 8.62 17.81 -2.10
N ALA A 172 9.06 17.31 -0.94
CA ALA A 172 8.90 17.97 0.33
C ALA A 172 9.72 19.28 0.41
N ASP A 173 10.96 19.27 -0.08
CA ASP A 173 11.80 20.47 -0.17
C ASP A 173 11.15 21.57 -1.02
N TYR A 174 10.62 21.20 -2.18
CA TYR A 174 9.92 22.17 -3.06
C TYR A 174 8.68 22.77 -2.41
N LEU A 175 7.87 21.97 -1.72
CA LEU A 175 6.68 22.46 -1.03
C LEU A 175 7.05 23.42 0.11
N ILE A 176 8.02 23.05 0.93
CA ILE A 176 8.39 23.84 2.10
C ILE A 176 9.10 25.13 1.67
N SER A 177 9.96 25.09 0.64
CA SER A 177 10.61 26.29 0.11
C SER A 177 9.65 27.25 -0.58
N GLY A 178 8.63 26.73 -1.28
CA GLY A 178 7.59 27.54 -1.93
C GLY A 178 6.67 28.28 -0.96
N TYR A 179 6.56 27.83 0.28
CA TYR A 179 5.79 28.51 1.34
C TYR A 179 6.57 29.63 2.04
N GLN A 180 7.87 29.78 1.74
CA GLN A 180 8.74 30.77 2.38
C GLN A 180 9.00 32.01 1.52
N ASN A 181 8.49 32.04 0.30
CA ASN A 181 8.46 33.19 -0.61
C ASN A 181 7.06 33.79 -0.68
#